data_1e984ab0df4750f7443a674785fbe025
#
_entry.id   1e984ab0df4750f7443a674785fbe025
#
_cell.length_a   1.000
_cell.length_b   1.000
_cell.length_c   1.000
_cell.angle_alpha   90.00
_cell.angle_beta   90.00
_cell.angle_gamma   90.00
#
_symmetry.space_group_name_H-M   'P 1'
#
loop_
_entity.id
_entity.type
_entity.pdbx_description
1 polymer ?
#
loop_
_entity_poly.entity_id
_entity_poly.type
_entity_poly.pdbx_seq_one_letter_code
_entity_poly.pdbx_strand_id
1 'polypeptide(L)'
;MAVKAIKIDKQNLKVGYQDIELQVTTPDFKKDVLTDCYGQYIQRENVIQIQSDLTKLDEVNTVLHELFHAIAYISGETGDGGVLHGDSKEERLINSFTNYFVRVLRDNKWLLPYLQKNLLDKSNK
;
A
#
# COMPACT_ATOMS: atom_id res chain seq x y z
N MET A 1 -9.42 -9.11 -22.46
CA MET A 1 -8.92 -10.24 -21.66
C MET A 1 -9.14 -9.97 -20.18
N ALA A 2 -9.76 -10.90 -19.48
CA ALA A 2 -10.02 -10.76 -18.06
C ALA A 2 -8.75 -11.03 -17.27
N VAL A 3 -8.48 -10.19 -16.29
CA VAL A 3 -7.37 -10.41 -15.38
C VAL A 3 -7.83 -11.37 -14.29
N LYS A 4 -7.00 -12.37 -14.02
CA LYS A 4 -7.32 -13.33 -12.97
C LYS A 4 -7.32 -12.63 -11.61
N ALA A 5 -8.31 -12.94 -10.78
CA ALA A 5 -8.39 -12.39 -9.44
C ALA A 5 -7.20 -12.81 -8.61
N ILE A 6 -6.62 -11.87 -7.89
CA ILE A 6 -5.47 -12.12 -7.03
C ILE A 6 -5.93 -11.91 -5.59
N LYS A 7 -5.67 -12.91 -4.75
CA LYS A 7 -5.96 -12.82 -3.32
C LYS A 7 -4.74 -12.27 -2.60
N ILE A 8 -4.93 -11.18 -1.89
CA ILE A 8 -3.81 -10.51 -1.25
C ILE A 8 -3.34 -11.21 0.03
N ASP A 9 -4.20 -11.99 0.67
CA ASP A 9 -3.86 -12.67 1.92
C ASP A 9 -2.84 -13.80 1.75
N LYS A 10 -2.46 -14.09 0.51
CA LYS A 10 -1.44 -15.09 0.21
C LYS A 10 -0.19 -14.46 -0.38
N GLN A 11 -0.08 -13.14 -0.33
CA GLN A 11 0.99 -12.45 -1.00
C GLN A 11 1.99 -11.83 -0.03
N ASN A 12 3.21 -11.71 -0.49
CA ASN A 12 4.23 -10.93 0.17
C ASN A 12 4.60 -9.74 -0.70
N LEU A 13 4.85 -8.62 -0.06
CA LEU A 13 5.38 -7.45 -0.74
C LEU A 13 6.86 -7.36 -0.45
N LYS A 14 7.66 -7.36 -1.49
CA LYS A 14 9.09 -7.13 -1.33
C LYS A 14 9.35 -5.64 -1.49
N VAL A 15 9.84 -5.02 -0.42
CA VAL A 15 10.16 -3.60 -0.42
C VAL A 15 11.64 -3.47 -0.05
N GLY A 16 12.45 -3.15 -1.04
CA GLY A 16 13.89 -3.20 -0.88
C GLY A 16 14.33 -4.62 -0.55
N TYR A 17 15.00 -4.79 0.57
CA TYR A 17 15.43 -6.10 1.04
C TYR A 17 14.48 -6.74 2.05
N GLN A 18 13.37 -6.07 2.36
CA GLN A 18 12.40 -6.58 3.33
C GLN A 18 11.26 -7.31 2.61
N ASP A 19 10.83 -8.40 3.23
CA ASP A 19 9.63 -9.12 2.80
C ASP A 19 8.53 -8.80 3.80
N ILE A 20 7.43 -8.23 3.29
CA ILE A 20 6.31 -7.82 4.12
C ILE A 20 5.14 -8.73 3.82
N GLU A 21 4.64 -9.39 4.85
CA GLU A 21 3.50 -10.29 4.69
C GLU A 21 2.20 -9.49 4.67
N LEU A 22 1.34 -9.78 3.71
CA LEU A 22 -0.01 -9.22 3.67
C LEU A 22 -0.96 -10.15 4.41
N GLN A 23 -1.70 -9.58 5.34
CA GLN A 23 -2.70 -10.34 6.12
C GLN A 23 -4.05 -9.66 5.97
N VAL A 24 -5.06 -10.47 5.68
CA VAL A 24 -6.44 -9.98 5.71
C VAL A 24 -7.04 -10.43 7.03
N THR A 25 -7.46 -9.48 7.84
CA THR A 25 -7.92 -9.76 9.18
C THR A 25 -9.39 -9.42 9.33
N THR A 26 -10.05 -10.16 10.21
CA THR A 26 -11.39 -9.74 10.62
C THR A 26 -11.25 -8.41 11.34
N PRO A 27 -12.24 -7.55 11.19
CA PRO A 27 -12.06 -6.16 11.57
C PRO A 27 -12.23 -5.87 13.04
N ASP A 28 -11.41 -6.46 13.89
CA ASP A 28 -11.40 -6.06 15.29
C ASP A 28 -10.98 -4.62 15.45
N PHE A 29 -10.07 -4.18 14.59
CA PHE A 29 -9.66 -2.79 14.64
C PHE A 29 -10.70 -1.84 14.05
N LYS A 30 -11.79 -2.35 13.48
CA LYS A 30 -12.96 -1.53 13.17
C LYS A 30 -13.53 -0.88 14.40
N LYS A 31 -13.26 -1.44 15.56
CA LYS A 31 -13.78 -0.88 16.80
C LYS A 31 -13.17 0.46 17.13
N ASP A 32 -12.07 0.77 16.51
CA ASP A 32 -11.48 2.09 16.63
C ASP A 32 -12.19 3.03 15.67
N VAL A 33 -13.39 3.41 16.08
CA VAL A 33 -14.27 4.22 15.26
C VAL A 33 -13.78 5.64 15.03
N LEU A 34 -12.71 6.01 15.71
CA LEU A 34 -12.16 7.36 15.56
C LEU A 34 -11.17 7.46 14.40
N THR A 35 -10.78 6.33 13.84
CA THR A 35 -9.87 6.30 12.71
C THR A 35 -10.54 5.55 11.59
N ASP A 36 -10.62 6.14 10.42
CA ASP A 36 -11.08 5.42 9.24
C ASP A 36 -9.99 4.47 8.76
N CYS A 37 -9.51 3.65 9.67
CA CYS A 37 -8.36 2.81 9.43
C CYS A 37 -8.80 1.45 8.91
N TYR A 38 -8.65 1.24 7.61
CA TYR A 38 -8.94 -0.05 7.01
C TYR A 38 -7.73 -0.98 7.00
N GLY A 39 -6.58 -0.49 7.42
CA GLY A 39 -5.38 -1.29 7.47
C GLY A 39 -4.31 -0.66 8.32
N GLN A 40 -3.23 -1.39 8.49
CA GLN A 40 -2.08 -0.86 9.23
C GLN A 40 -0.80 -1.57 8.79
N TYR A 41 0.30 -0.85 8.87
CA TYR A 41 1.62 -1.39 8.65
C TYR A 41 2.30 -1.53 10.01
N ILE A 42 2.68 -2.75 10.37
CA ILE A 42 3.36 -3.05 11.62
C ILE A 42 4.84 -3.26 11.30
N GLN A 43 5.61 -2.20 11.43
CA GLN A 43 7.00 -2.20 10.98
C GLN A 43 7.88 -3.19 11.75
N ARG A 44 7.60 -3.41 13.02
CA ARG A 44 8.37 -4.34 13.83
C ARG A 44 8.26 -5.78 13.34
N GLU A 45 7.12 -6.12 12.75
CA GLU A 45 6.82 -7.50 12.36
C GLU A 45 6.90 -7.70 10.85
N ASN A 46 7.11 -6.63 10.09
CA ASN A 46 7.07 -6.67 8.64
C ASN A 46 5.75 -7.24 8.13
N VAL A 47 4.66 -6.68 8.62
CA VAL A 47 3.31 -7.13 8.30
C VAL A 47 2.46 -5.93 7.92
N ILE A 48 1.65 -6.10 6.88
CA ILE A 48 0.58 -5.18 6.56
C ILE A 48 -0.73 -5.93 6.77
N GLN A 49 -1.59 -5.41 7.61
CA GLN A 49 -2.91 -5.97 7.86
C GLN A 49 -3.95 -5.14 7.16
N ILE A 50 -4.82 -5.81 6.41
CA ILE A 50 -5.92 -5.19 5.68
C ILE A 50 -7.21 -5.75 6.23
N GLN A 51 -8.17 -4.89 6.49
CA GLN A 51 -9.48 -5.30 6.98
C GLN A 51 -10.21 -6.12 5.92
N SER A 52 -10.87 -7.21 6.34
CA SER A 52 -11.71 -7.99 5.43
C SER A 52 -12.97 -7.21 5.09
N ASP A 53 -13.67 -7.67 4.07
CA ASP A 53 -14.99 -7.14 3.66
C ASP A 53 -14.97 -5.71 3.11
N LEU A 54 -13.83 -5.26 2.65
CA LEU A 54 -13.77 -3.97 1.94
C LEU A 54 -14.23 -4.13 0.50
N THR A 55 -14.76 -3.05 -0.07
CA THR A 55 -14.94 -3.01 -1.51
C THR A 55 -13.57 -3.15 -2.19
N LYS A 56 -13.58 -3.60 -3.45
CA LYS A 56 -12.30 -3.76 -4.15
C LYS A 56 -11.53 -2.45 -4.27
N LEU A 57 -12.23 -1.35 -4.47
CA LEU A 57 -11.57 -0.05 -4.54
C LEU A 57 -10.94 0.34 -3.21
N ASP A 58 -11.65 0.14 -2.11
CA ASP A 58 -11.11 0.43 -0.79
C ASP A 58 -9.96 -0.50 -0.44
N GLU A 59 -10.05 -1.75 -0.85
CA GLU A 59 -8.95 -2.70 -0.64
C GLU A 59 -7.69 -2.23 -1.36
N VAL A 60 -7.80 -1.86 -2.63
CA VAL A 60 -6.66 -1.38 -3.41
C VAL A 60 -6.07 -0.12 -2.78
N ASN A 61 -6.92 0.82 -2.41
CA ASN A 61 -6.47 2.06 -1.79
C ASN A 61 -5.72 1.77 -0.50
N THR A 62 -6.26 0.85 0.31
CA THR A 62 -5.65 0.51 1.59
C THR A 62 -4.30 -0.18 1.41
N VAL A 63 -4.21 -1.11 0.45
CA VAL A 63 -2.94 -1.78 0.17
C VAL A 63 -1.87 -0.76 -0.24
N LEU A 64 -2.22 0.15 -1.12
CA LEU A 64 -1.26 1.17 -1.58
C LEU A 64 -0.90 2.13 -0.45
N HIS A 65 -1.87 2.51 0.37
CA HIS A 65 -1.62 3.39 1.52
C HIS A 65 -0.58 2.78 2.46
N GLU A 66 -0.79 1.52 2.83
CA GLU A 66 0.15 0.86 3.74
C GLU A 66 1.48 0.55 3.07
N LEU A 67 1.47 0.26 1.77
CA LEU A 67 2.71 0.09 1.03
C LEU A 67 3.54 1.37 1.04
N PHE A 68 2.90 2.52 0.86
CA PHE A 68 3.63 3.80 0.89
C PHE A 68 4.20 4.10 2.27
N HIS A 69 3.49 3.73 3.35
CA HIS A 69 4.06 3.81 4.69
C HIS A 69 5.30 2.92 4.81
N ALA A 70 5.24 1.72 4.27
CA ALA A 70 6.38 0.80 4.31
C ALA A 70 7.57 1.35 3.52
N ILE A 71 7.31 1.91 2.34
CA ILE A 71 8.37 2.51 1.54
C ILE A 71 9.02 3.67 2.30
N ALA A 72 8.21 4.53 2.90
CA ALA A 72 8.71 5.67 3.66
C ALA A 72 9.58 5.23 4.82
N TYR A 73 9.16 4.18 5.53
CA TYR A 73 9.92 3.67 6.66
C TYR A 73 11.23 3.01 6.21
N ILE A 74 11.15 2.12 5.23
CA ILE A 74 12.32 1.34 4.80
C ILE A 74 13.35 2.22 4.10
N SER A 75 12.91 3.28 3.42
CA SER A 75 13.82 4.22 2.79
C SER A 75 14.45 5.20 3.80
N GLY A 76 14.02 5.17 5.06
CA GLY A 76 14.59 6.00 6.11
C GLY A 76 13.98 7.37 6.26
N GLU A 77 12.95 7.70 5.48
CA GLU A 77 12.38 9.05 5.48
C GLU A 77 11.55 9.37 6.72
N THR A 78 11.13 8.35 7.47
CA THR A 78 10.37 8.58 8.71
C THR A 78 11.24 8.67 9.95
N GLY A 79 12.54 8.38 9.82
CA GLY A 79 13.47 8.46 10.94
C GLY A 79 13.99 9.87 11.18
N ASP A 80 14.85 10.00 12.17
CA ASP A 80 15.47 11.29 12.49
C ASP A 80 16.19 11.85 11.27
N GLY A 81 15.90 13.10 10.96
CA GLY A 81 16.49 13.75 9.80
C GLY A 81 15.77 13.48 8.49
N GLY A 82 14.81 12.56 8.47
CA GLY A 82 14.01 12.29 7.27
C GLY A 82 12.94 13.34 7.07
N VAL A 83 12.52 13.52 5.81
CA VAL A 83 11.53 14.55 5.48
C VAL A 83 10.14 14.20 5.97
N LEU A 84 9.88 12.94 6.28
CA LEU A 84 8.60 12.48 6.79
C LEU A 84 8.66 12.14 8.27
N HIS A 85 9.66 12.64 8.96
CA HIS A 85 9.78 12.43 10.40
C HIS A 85 8.61 13.13 11.11
N GLY A 86 7.85 12.37 11.87
CA GLY A 86 6.66 12.87 12.55
C GLY A 86 5.39 12.29 11.94
N ASP A 87 4.58 11.66 12.78
CA ASP A 87 3.41 10.90 12.33
C ASP A 87 2.43 11.71 11.51
N SER A 88 2.19 12.96 11.88
CA SER A 88 1.20 13.77 11.18
C SER A 88 1.63 14.15 9.78
N LYS A 89 2.92 14.43 9.58
CA LYS A 89 3.45 14.71 8.24
C LYS A 89 3.36 13.50 7.35
N GLU A 90 3.78 12.37 7.87
CA GLU A 90 3.76 11.12 7.13
C GLU A 90 2.35 10.76 6.71
N GLU A 91 1.41 10.76 7.65
CA GLU A 91 0.04 10.39 7.38
C GLU A 91 -0.60 11.33 6.37
N ARG A 92 -0.38 12.61 6.51
CA ARG A 92 -0.94 13.60 5.61
C ARG A 92 -0.45 13.42 4.18
N LEU A 93 0.86 13.23 4.00
CA LEU A 93 1.43 13.06 2.68
C LEU A 93 0.96 11.76 2.05
N ILE A 94 1.00 10.68 2.81
CA ILE A 94 0.63 9.37 2.28
C ILE A 94 -0.85 9.33 1.93
N ASN A 95 -1.72 9.91 2.74
CA ASN A 95 -3.14 10.01 2.40
C ASN A 95 -3.34 10.73 1.07
N SER A 96 -2.74 11.89 0.93
CA SER A 96 -2.89 12.69 -0.29
C SER A 96 -2.37 11.94 -1.50
N PHE A 97 -1.16 11.42 -1.41
CA PHE A 97 -0.54 10.74 -2.55
C PHE A 97 -1.29 9.48 -2.93
N THR A 98 -1.70 8.68 -1.96
CA THR A 98 -2.41 7.45 -2.27
C THR A 98 -3.72 7.73 -2.97
N ASN A 99 -4.50 8.66 -2.43
CA ASN A 99 -5.80 8.97 -3.00
C ASN A 99 -5.70 9.47 -4.43
N TYR A 100 -4.75 10.35 -4.70
CA TYR A 100 -4.56 10.87 -6.04
C TYR A 100 -3.91 9.86 -6.97
N PHE A 101 -3.01 9.04 -6.46
CA PHE A 101 -2.38 8.01 -7.28
C PHE A 101 -3.40 7.00 -7.79
N VAL A 102 -4.32 6.57 -6.92
CA VAL A 102 -5.39 5.66 -7.32
C VAL A 102 -6.24 6.31 -8.42
N ARG A 103 -6.56 7.59 -8.27
CA ARG A 103 -7.32 8.31 -9.29
C ARG A 103 -6.58 8.39 -10.61
N VAL A 104 -5.28 8.69 -10.55
CA VAL A 104 -4.46 8.76 -11.77
C VAL A 104 -4.51 7.43 -12.51
N LEU A 105 -4.37 6.32 -11.79
CA LEU A 105 -4.42 5.00 -12.42
C LEU A 105 -5.79 4.70 -13.03
N ARG A 106 -6.86 5.11 -12.37
CA ARG A 106 -8.20 4.87 -12.86
C ARG A 106 -8.57 5.76 -14.05
N ASP A 107 -8.11 7.01 -14.02
CA ASP A 107 -8.49 7.98 -15.03
C ASP A 107 -7.63 7.92 -16.27
N ASN A 108 -6.51 7.23 -16.22
CA ASN A 108 -5.58 7.09 -17.34
C ASN A 108 -5.42 5.61 -17.68
N LYS A 109 -6.33 5.10 -18.48
CA LYS A 109 -6.43 3.67 -18.77
C LYS A 109 -5.18 3.08 -19.39
N TRP A 110 -4.38 3.89 -20.07
CA TRP A 110 -3.16 3.43 -20.73
C TRP A 110 -2.00 3.25 -19.75
N LEU A 111 -2.05 3.90 -18.57
CA LEU A 111 -0.89 4.02 -17.72
C LEU A 111 -0.51 2.68 -17.08
N LEU A 112 -1.48 1.98 -16.50
CA LEU A 112 -1.18 0.72 -15.83
C LEU A 112 -0.65 -0.35 -16.77
N PRO A 113 -1.28 -0.59 -17.95
CA PRO A 113 -0.70 -1.51 -18.93
C PRO A 113 0.70 -1.09 -19.40
N TYR A 114 0.92 0.20 -19.56
CA TYR A 114 2.23 0.71 -19.93
C TYR A 114 3.28 0.37 -18.86
N LEU A 115 2.95 0.62 -17.60
CA LEU A 115 3.86 0.30 -16.50
C LEU A 115 4.11 -1.19 -16.43
N GLN A 116 3.07 -1.99 -16.52
CA GLN A 116 3.18 -3.43 -16.44
C GLN A 116 4.10 -3.98 -17.54
N LYS A 117 3.87 -3.56 -18.78
CA LYS A 117 4.67 -4.04 -19.90
C LYS A 117 6.15 -3.69 -19.72
N ASN A 118 6.41 -2.42 -19.38
CA ASN A 118 7.78 -1.94 -19.41
C ASN A 118 8.58 -2.27 -18.16
N LEU A 119 7.91 -2.40 -17.02
CA LEU A 119 8.60 -2.80 -15.80
C LEU A 119 8.88 -4.30 -15.76
N LEU A 120 8.02 -5.11 -16.38
CA LEU A 120 8.15 -6.56 -16.34
C LEU A 120 8.83 -7.13 -17.58
N ASP A 121 9.23 -6.29 -18.52
CA ASP A 121 9.93 -6.72 -19.71
C ASP A 121 11.34 -7.20 -19.33
N LYS A 122 11.64 -8.43 -19.65
CA LYS A 122 12.93 -9.04 -19.29
C LYS A 122 14.13 -8.40 -19.99
N SER A 123 13.90 -7.68 -21.07
CA SER A 123 14.97 -6.97 -21.77
C SER A 123 15.40 -5.70 -21.04
N ASN A 124 14.59 -5.22 -20.11
CA ASN A 124 14.92 -4.05 -19.30
C ASN A 124 15.85 -4.44 -18.16
N LYS A 125 16.96 -3.79 -18.07
CA LYS A 125 17.92 -4.03 -16.99
C LYS A 125 18.29 -2.77 -16.28
#